data_cce430033e09fe8e520b44506c64bd6f
#
_entry.id   cce430033e09fe8e520b44506c64bd6f
#
_cell.length_a   1.000
_cell.length_b   1.000
_cell.length_c   1.000
_cell.angle_alpha   90.00
_cell.angle_beta   90.00
_cell.angle_gamma   90.00
#
_symmetry.space_group_name_H-M   'P 1'
#
loop_
_entity.id
_entity.type
_entity.pdbx_description
1 polymer ?
#
loop_
_entity_poly.entity_id
_entity_poly.type
_entity_poly.pdbx_seq_one_letter_code
_entity_poly.pdbx_strand_id
1 'polypeptide(L)'
;MKKIFLYSMMLGMSVLGFTSCNDDEDQLTDSRLTYYVNLELQGDEMMLVPLGTTFKDPGVKATLAGEDFSSRVTVSGADDVDVNTVGFYDITYSGVNDDGFSASVSRTVVVYDPSVTATIEGTYSTDMAATKYGAAKNPFSAYAAAYGNTSQCVGITFSQFVPGIFYCNDLFGGWYDQIRGYGANYDMTGYVCLNPDNTITLLSSYIKGWGDGLDYIEDGVYNPETGQISYSLSYAGQIFMDMVLNKD
;
A
#
# COMPACT_ATOMS: atom_id res chain seq x y z
N MET A 1 -17.82 -21.63 -86.50
CA MET A 1 -18.67 -20.55 -86.03
C MET A 1 -19.06 -20.68 -84.47
N LYS A 2 -18.70 -21.77 -83.82
CA LYS A 2 -19.04 -21.96 -82.37
C LYS A 2 -18.00 -21.36 -81.36
N LYS A 3 -16.80 -21.02 -81.79
CA LYS A 3 -15.74 -20.51 -80.94
C LYS A 3 -15.72 -19.00 -80.81
N ILE A 4 -16.34 -18.26 -81.69
CA ILE A 4 -16.42 -16.76 -81.62
C ILE A 4 -17.48 -16.31 -80.62
N PHE A 5 -18.54 -17.10 -80.48
CA PHE A 5 -19.62 -16.75 -79.48
C PHE A 5 -19.18 -16.98 -78.04
N LEU A 6 -18.20 -17.83 -77.76
CA LEU A 6 -17.73 -18.12 -76.43
C LEU A 6 -16.80 -16.97 -75.91
N TYR A 7 -16.04 -16.36 -76.79
CA TYR A 7 -15.15 -15.25 -76.46
C TYR A 7 -15.85 -13.93 -76.30
N SER A 8 -16.98 -13.70 -77.00
CA SER A 8 -17.80 -12.49 -76.83
C SER A 8 -18.61 -12.52 -75.47
N MET A 9 -18.94 -13.71 -74.99
CA MET A 9 -19.64 -13.89 -73.74
C MET A 9 -18.71 -13.79 -72.53
N MET A 10 -17.40 -14.10 -72.70
CA MET A 10 -16.38 -13.96 -71.67
C MET A 10 -15.86 -12.52 -71.53
N LEU A 11 -15.99 -11.65 -72.56
CA LEU A 11 -15.56 -10.27 -72.54
C LEU A 11 -16.63 -9.35 -71.95
N GLY A 12 -17.91 -9.78 -71.92
CA GLY A 12 -19.01 -9.04 -71.36
C GLY A 12 -19.17 -9.19 -69.83
N MET A 13 -18.47 -10.15 -69.20
CA MET A 13 -18.57 -10.40 -67.75
C MET A 13 -17.46 -9.76 -66.92
N SER A 14 -16.50 -9.08 -67.57
CA SER A 14 -15.36 -8.44 -66.88
C SER A 14 -15.51 -6.95 -66.63
N VAL A 15 -16.68 -6.34 -66.91
CA VAL A 15 -16.89 -4.88 -66.70
C VAL A 15 -17.90 -4.55 -65.61
N LEU A 16 -18.44 -5.55 -64.90
CA LEU A 16 -19.40 -5.29 -63.82
C LEU A 16 -18.82 -5.50 -62.39
N GLY A 17 -17.50 -5.44 -62.22
CA GLY A 17 -16.84 -5.78 -60.97
C GLY A 17 -16.11 -4.64 -60.25
N PHE A 18 -16.22 -3.37 -60.68
CA PHE A 18 -15.50 -2.25 -60.03
C PHE A 18 -16.38 -1.05 -59.80
N THR A 19 -17.49 -1.24 -59.13
CA THR A 19 -18.21 -0.15 -58.49
C THR A 19 -18.58 -0.57 -57.07
N SER A 20 -17.57 -0.73 -56.24
CA SER A 20 -17.79 -0.75 -54.82
C SER A 20 -16.46 -0.38 -54.12
N CYS A 21 -16.09 0.85 -54.22
CA CYS A 21 -15.49 1.61 -53.16
C CYS A 21 -16.27 2.87 -53.12
N ASN A 22 -17.32 2.85 -52.39
CA ASN A 22 -17.87 4.06 -51.87
C ASN A 22 -16.78 4.58 -50.92
N ASP A 23 -16.34 5.81 -51.17
CA ASP A 23 -15.42 6.53 -50.32
C ASP A 23 -16.11 6.83 -48.99
N ASP A 24 -16.25 5.81 -48.14
CA ASP A 24 -16.46 5.97 -46.72
C ASP A 24 -15.10 6.10 -46.01
N GLU A 25 -14.11 6.77 -46.64
CA GLU A 25 -12.89 7.19 -45.99
C GLU A 25 -13.11 8.19 -44.87
N ASP A 26 -14.27 8.87 -44.87
CA ASP A 26 -14.60 9.83 -43.83
C ASP A 26 -15.00 9.15 -42.48
N GLN A 27 -15.24 7.84 -42.44
CA GLN A 27 -15.59 7.15 -41.18
C GLN A 27 -14.41 6.46 -40.49
N LEU A 28 -13.28 6.30 -41.16
CA LEU A 28 -12.08 5.72 -40.56
C LEU A 28 -11.16 6.74 -39.91
N THR A 29 -11.42 8.03 -40.08
CA THR A 29 -10.63 9.13 -39.51
C THR A 29 -11.35 9.90 -38.41
N ASP A 30 -12.56 9.52 -38.06
CA ASP A 30 -13.24 10.04 -36.86
C ASP A 30 -12.79 9.23 -35.61
N SER A 31 -11.49 8.96 -35.53
CA SER A 31 -10.89 8.46 -34.31
C SER A 31 -10.96 9.58 -33.29
N ARG A 32 -12.00 9.55 -32.47
CA ARG A 32 -12.19 10.46 -31.36
C ARG A 32 -10.95 10.42 -30.47
N LEU A 33 -10.19 11.50 -30.46
CA LEU A 33 -9.01 11.61 -29.63
C LEU A 33 -9.45 11.78 -28.17
N THR A 34 -9.20 10.76 -27.36
CA THR A 34 -9.48 10.83 -25.93
C THR A 34 -8.31 11.46 -25.20
N TYR A 35 -8.59 12.54 -24.48
CA TYR A 35 -7.63 13.17 -23.57
C TYR A 35 -7.88 12.70 -22.15
N TYR A 36 -6.80 12.41 -21.42
CA TYR A 36 -6.84 12.02 -20.03
C TYR A 36 -6.56 13.23 -19.14
N VAL A 37 -7.17 13.24 -17.95
CA VAL A 37 -6.87 14.25 -16.93
C VAL A 37 -5.44 14.05 -16.45
N ASN A 38 -4.63 15.11 -16.52
CA ASN A 38 -3.31 15.17 -15.91
C ASN A 38 -3.43 15.86 -14.56
N LEU A 39 -2.98 15.17 -13.49
CA LEU A 39 -3.00 15.65 -12.11
C LEU A 39 -1.56 15.81 -11.63
N GLU A 40 -1.20 17.01 -11.16
CA GLU A 40 0.13 17.35 -10.66
C GLU A 40 0.01 17.89 -9.24
N LEU A 41 0.53 17.14 -8.25
CA LEU A 41 0.55 17.56 -6.85
C LEU A 41 1.30 18.88 -6.70
N GLN A 42 0.73 19.79 -5.92
CA GLN A 42 1.42 20.99 -5.49
C GLN A 42 2.11 20.72 -4.16
N GLY A 43 3.45 20.82 -4.12
CA GLY A 43 4.27 20.41 -2.97
C GLY A 43 4.57 18.90 -2.96
N ASP A 44 5.00 18.40 -1.82
CA ASP A 44 5.52 17.04 -1.66
C ASP A 44 4.39 15.99 -1.67
N GLU A 45 4.69 14.80 -2.19
CA GLU A 45 3.83 13.62 -2.15
C GLU A 45 3.65 13.12 -0.71
N MET A 46 4.69 13.22 0.11
CA MET A 46 4.65 12.94 1.54
C MET A 46 4.95 14.20 2.33
N MET A 47 4.03 14.60 3.22
CA MET A 47 4.17 15.79 4.06
C MET A 47 4.27 15.40 5.52
N LEU A 48 5.33 15.89 6.19
CA LEU A 48 5.55 15.68 7.62
C LEU A 48 4.97 16.84 8.41
N VAL A 49 4.06 16.55 9.35
CA VAL A 49 3.33 17.54 10.14
C VAL A 49 3.57 17.24 11.63
N PRO A 50 4.25 18.13 12.37
CA PRO A 50 4.37 17.97 13.81
C PRO A 50 3.01 17.99 14.52
N LEU A 51 2.82 17.09 15.47
CA LEU A 51 1.61 16.98 16.29
C LEU A 51 1.18 18.34 16.86
N GLY A 52 -0.10 18.67 16.75
CA GLY A 52 -0.69 19.92 17.25
C GLY A 52 -0.39 21.16 16.40
N THR A 53 0.27 21.01 15.26
CA THR A 53 0.53 22.15 14.35
C THR A 53 -0.55 22.26 13.29
N THR A 54 -0.65 23.43 12.65
CA THR A 54 -1.62 23.63 11.57
C THR A 54 -1.13 22.96 10.29
N PHE A 55 -1.98 22.15 9.67
CA PHE A 55 -1.79 21.63 8.32
C PHE A 55 -2.65 22.41 7.33
N LYS A 56 -2.09 22.70 6.16
CA LYS A 56 -2.81 23.24 5.01
C LYS A 56 -2.38 22.45 3.78
N ASP A 57 -3.35 21.79 3.17
CA ASP A 57 -3.12 21.07 1.93
C ASP A 57 -2.79 22.03 0.77
N PRO A 58 -1.65 21.86 0.08
CA PRO A 58 -1.31 22.67 -1.09
C PRO A 58 -2.20 22.39 -2.32
N GLY A 59 -2.87 21.22 -2.33
CA GLY A 59 -3.77 20.83 -3.42
C GLY A 59 -3.07 20.24 -4.64
N VAL A 60 -3.77 20.27 -5.77
CA VAL A 60 -3.34 19.74 -7.05
C VAL A 60 -3.64 20.72 -8.17
N LYS A 61 -2.80 20.74 -9.19
CA LYS A 61 -3.08 21.36 -10.48
C LYS A 61 -3.59 20.28 -11.44
N ALA A 62 -4.71 20.54 -12.11
CA ALA A 62 -5.27 19.57 -13.05
C ALA A 62 -5.43 20.20 -14.43
N THR A 63 -5.15 19.44 -15.49
CA THR A 63 -5.34 19.86 -16.88
C THR A 63 -5.98 18.76 -17.70
N LEU A 64 -6.81 19.13 -18.68
CA LEU A 64 -7.38 18.25 -19.68
C LEU A 64 -7.17 18.86 -21.06
N ALA A 65 -6.52 18.16 -21.97
CA ALA A 65 -6.14 18.66 -23.29
C ALA A 65 -5.38 20.02 -23.26
N GLY A 66 -4.63 20.29 -22.17
CA GLY A 66 -3.91 21.55 -21.96
C GLY A 66 -4.71 22.67 -21.28
N GLU A 67 -6.01 22.51 -21.13
CA GLU A 67 -6.88 23.50 -20.46
C GLU A 67 -6.99 23.19 -18.95
N ASP A 68 -7.26 24.22 -18.15
CA ASP A 68 -7.44 24.08 -16.70
C ASP A 68 -8.66 23.22 -16.35
N PHE A 69 -8.43 22.17 -15.58
CA PHE A 69 -9.43 21.21 -15.10
C PHE A 69 -9.60 21.23 -13.57
N SER A 70 -8.88 22.10 -12.86
CA SER A 70 -8.77 22.08 -11.40
C SER A 70 -10.10 22.19 -10.65
N SER A 71 -11.07 22.92 -11.21
CA SER A 71 -12.41 23.07 -10.62
C SER A 71 -13.29 21.80 -10.68
N ARG A 72 -12.87 20.78 -11.46
CA ARG A 72 -13.58 19.51 -11.65
C ARG A 72 -12.93 18.36 -10.86
N VAL A 73 -11.87 18.65 -10.13
CA VAL A 73 -11.20 17.67 -9.27
C VAL A 73 -12.01 17.42 -8.01
N THR A 74 -12.20 16.14 -7.70
CA THR A 74 -12.77 15.70 -6.43
C THR A 74 -11.63 15.40 -5.46
N VAL A 75 -11.72 15.89 -4.23
CA VAL A 75 -10.76 15.65 -3.15
C VAL A 75 -11.44 14.83 -2.07
N SER A 76 -10.76 13.78 -1.59
CA SER A 76 -11.20 12.94 -0.48
C SER A 76 -10.09 12.74 0.53
N GLY A 77 -10.45 12.54 1.81
CA GLY A 77 -9.51 12.32 2.91
C GLY A 77 -8.90 13.61 3.49
N ALA A 78 -9.08 14.78 2.87
CA ALA A 78 -8.52 16.03 3.39
C ALA A 78 -9.11 16.43 4.75
N ASP A 79 -10.39 16.18 4.97
CA ASP A 79 -11.08 16.44 6.22
C ASP A 79 -10.78 15.40 7.32
N ASP A 80 -10.18 14.26 6.95
CA ASP A 80 -9.81 13.19 7.86
C ASP A 80 -8.45 13.45 8.54
N VAL A 81 -7.66 14.42 8.06
CA VAL A 81 -6.35 14.76 8.63
C VAL A 81 -6.52 15.36 10.03
N ASP A 82 -6.27 14.53 11.06
CA ASP A 82 -6.27 14.99 12.44
C ASP A 82 -4.84 15.31 12.90
N VAL A 83 -4.51 16.60 12.95
CA VAL A 83 -3.19 17.08 13.38
C VAL A 83 -2.91 16.85 14.88
N ASN A 84 -3.90 16.40 15.67
CA ASN A 84 -3.75 16.08 17.08
C ASN A 84 -3.59 14.59 17.36
N THR A 85 -3.58 13.77 16.33
CA THR A 85 -3.40 12.31 16.43
C THR A 85 -2.27 11.86 15.52
N VAL A 86 -1.26 11.20 16.09
CA VAL A 86 -0.14 10.61 15.31
C VAL A 86 -0.67 9.55 14.37
N GLY A 87 -0.30 9.65 13.09
CA GLY A 87 -0.80 8.71 12.09
C GLY A 87 -0.42 9.06 10.66
N PHE A 88 -0.86 8.20 9.74
CA PHE A 88 -0.79 8.39 8.30
C PHE A 88 -2.19 8.73 7.78
N TYR A 89 -2.29 9.80 7.01
CA TYR A 89 -3.54 10.29 6.44
C TYR A 89 -3.36 10.47 4.94
N ASP A 90 -4.21 9.84 4.14
CA ASP A 90 -4.12 9.93 2.69
C ASP A 90 -5.16 10.90 2.14
N ILE A 91 -4.69 11.85 1.32
CA ILE A 91 -5.54 12.76 0.56
C ILE A 91 -5.47 12.32 -0.90
N THR A 92 -6.62 11.98 -1.48
CA THR A 92 -6.73 11.55 -2.87
C THR A 92 -7.44 12.60 -3.70
N TYR A 93 -6.82 12.97 -4.83
CA TYR A 93 -7.37 13.84 -5.85
C TYR A 93 -7.75 13.00 -7.06
N SER A 94 -8.95 13.18 -7.56
CA SER A 94 -9.44 12.44 -8.72
C SER A 94 -10.16 13.35 -9.70
N GLY A 95 -10.01 13.08 -10.99
CA GLY A 95 -10.71 13.74 -12.07
C GLY A 95 -11.21 12.73 -13.09
N VAL A 96 -12.41 12.97 -13.64
CA VAL A 96 -13.01 12.13 -14.68
C VAL A 96 -13.18 12.99 -15.93
N ASN A 97 -12.64 12.53 -17.07
CA ASN A 97 -12.81 13.22 -18.34
C ASN A 97 -14.23 13.05 -18.91
N ASP A 98 -14.53 13.72 -20.01
CA ASP A 98 -15.87 13.68 -20.63
C ASP A 98 -16.20 12.31 -21.26
N ASP A 99 -15.19 11.45 -21.46
CA ASP A 99 -15.34 10.09 -21.96
C ASP A 99 -15.52 9.05 -20.82
N GLY A 100 -15.50 9.49 -19.54
CA GLY A 100 -15.68 8.63 -18.37
C GLY A 100 -14.41 7.99 -17.83
N PHE A 101 -13.22 8.31 -18.35
CA PHE A 101 -11.95 7.81 -17.82
C PHE A 101 -11.50 8.63 -16.63
N SER A 102 -11.15 7.95 -15.54
CA SER A 102 -10.64 8.55 -14.30
C SER A 102 -9.12 8.56 -14.25
N ALA A 103 -8.58 9.62 -13.64
CA ALA A 103 -7.21 9.69 -13.17
C ALA A 103 -7.21 10.07 -11.70
N SER A 104 -6.23 9.59 -10.93
CA SER A 104 -6.07 9.94 -9.52
C SER A 104 -4.60 10.04 -9.12
N VAL A 105 -4.33 10.88 -8.12
CA VAL A 105 -3.05 11.00 -7.44
C VAL A 105 -3.32 11.20 -5.95
N SER A 106 -2.45 10.68 -5.09
CA SER A 106 -2.60 10.78 -3.63
C SER A 106 -1.39 11.42 -3.00
N ARG A 107 -1.62 12.05 -1.84
CA ARG A 107 -0.61 12.56 -0.93
C ARG A 107 -0.80 11.91 0.42
N THR A 108 0.30 11.50 1.07
CA THR A 108 0.28 11.04 2.45
C THR A 108 0.74 12.17 3.39
N VAL A 109 -0.08 12.48 4.38
CA VAL A 109 0.25 13.38 5.47
C VAL A 109 0.62 12.53 6.68
N VAL A 110 1.83 12.74 7.22
CA VAL A 110 2.33 12.01 8.39
C VAL A 110 2.34 12.95 9.56
N VAL A 111 1.41 12.76 10.50
CA VAL A 111 1.42 13.48 11.77
C VAL A 111 2.30 12.72 12.75
N TYR A 112 3.31 13.37 13.32
CA TYR A 112 4.28 12.76 14.23
C TYR A 112 4.54 13.65 15.45
N ASP A 113 4.95 13.03 16.56
CA ASP A 113 5.27 13.75 17.79
C ASP A 113 6.80 14.02 17.89
N PRO A 114 7.25 15.26 17.66
CA PRO A 114 8.67 15.59 17.74
C PRO A 114 9.23 15.58 19.18
N SER A 115 8.39 15.48 20.20
CA SER A 115 8.83 15.41 21.60
C SER A 115 9.31 14.02 22.01
N VAL A 116 8.99 12.98 21.23
CA VAL A 116 9.45 11.62 21.49
C VAL A 116 10.93 11.51 21.14
N THR A 117 11.77 11.43 22.17
CA THR A 117 13.23 11.27 22.05
C THR A 117 13.69 9.85 22.32
N ALA A 118 12.83 8.99 22.90
CA ALA A 118 13.10 7.57 23.06
C ALA A 118 13.12 6.87 21.72
N THR A 119 13.95 5.84 21.61
CA THR A 119 14.07 5.07 20.36
C THR A 119 14.03 3.57 20.61
N ILE A 120 13.25 2.90 19.78
CA ILE A 120 13.25 1.43 19.67
C ILE A 120 14.05 0.97 18.44
N GLU A 121 14.76 1.87 17.77
CA GLU A 121 15.59 1.52 16.62
C GLU A 121 16.64 0.46 17.00
N GLY A 122 16.76 -0.57 16.16
CA GLY A 122 17.71 -1.65 16.35
C GLY A 122 17.23 -2.99 15.83
N THR A 123 18.04 -4.01 16.10
CA THR A 123 17.75 -5.41 15.81
C THR A 123 17.33 -6.13 17.07
N TYR A 124 16.40 -7.04 16.91
CA TYR A 124 15.78 -7.80 17.99
C TYR A 124 15.71 -9.27 17.65
N SER A 125 15.73 -10.07 18.69
CA SER A 125 15.43 -11.49 18.65
C SER A 125 14.16 -11.79 19.45
N THR A 126 13.32 -12.69 18.94
CA THR A 126 12.13 -13.12 19.66
C THR A 126 12.49 -13.97 20.87
N ASP A 127 11.95 -13.62 22.05
CA ASP A 127 12.03 -14.50 23.20
C ASP A 127 11.14 -15.73 22.98
N MET A 128 11.74 -16.82 22.57
CA MET A 128 11.05 -18.06 22.19
C MET A 128 10.28 -18.73 23.34
N ALA A 129 10.63 -18.45 24.57
CA ALA A 129 9.96 -19.00 25.75
C ALA A 129 8.82 -18.10 26.24
N ALA A 130 9.03 -16.77 26.20
CA ALA A 130 8.05 -15.78 26.64
C ALA A 130 6.97 -15.50 25.61
N THR A 131 7.33 -15.47 24.31
CA THR A 131 6.38 -15.28 23.20
C THR A 131 5.41 -16.44 23.09
N LYS A 132 4.10 -16.15 22.98
CA LYS A 132 3.02 -17.13 23.00
C LYS A 132 2.17 -17.06 21.73
N TYR A 133 1.63 -18.21 21.31
CA TYR A 133 0.74 -18.33 20.17
C TYR A 133 -0.58 -18.99 20.54
N GLY A 134 -1.67 -18.44 20.00
CA GLY A 134 -3.00 -19.00 20.07
C GLY A 134 -3.65 -18.93 21.45
N ALA A 135 -4.90 -19.33 21.53
CA ALA A 135 -5.68 -19.31 22.77
C ALA A 135 -5.07 -20.17 23.91
N ALA A 136 -4.33 -21.20 23.54
CA ALA A 136 -3.64 -22.08 24.52
C ALA A 136 -2.35 -21.47 25.06
N LYS A 137 -1.93 -20.30 24.54
CA LYS A 137 -0.71 -19.58 24.96
C LYS A 137 0.56 -20.47 24.96
N ASN A 138 0.70 -21.33 23.94
CA ASN A 138 1.88 -22.17 23.78
C ASN A 138 3.10 -21.33 23.39
N PRO A 139 4.29 -21.59 23.96
CA PRO A 139 5.48 -20.82 23.62
C PRO A 139 5.96 -21.12 22.19
N PHE A 140 6.59 -20.12 21.55
CA PHE A 140 7.20 -20.28 20.22
C PHE A 140 8.23 -21.40 20.17
N SER A 141 8.95 -21.64 21.26
CA SER A 141 9.92 -22.76 21.37
C SER A 141 9.29 -24.14 21.14
N ALA A 142 8.04 -24.35 21.56
CA ALA A 142 7.34 -25.60 21.32
C ALA A 142 7.02 -25.80 19.82
N TYR A 143 6.62 -24.73 19.14
CA TYR A 143 6.36 -24.77 17.69
C TYR A 143 7.64 -24.88 16.88
N ALA A 144 8.71 -24.15 17.28
CA ALA A 144 10.02 -24.27 16.65
C ALA A 144 10.54 -25.71 16.71
N ALA A 145 10.40 -26.37 17.84
CA ALA A 145 10.73 -27.77 18.00
C ALA A 145 9.87 -28.70 17.13
N ALA A 146 8.58 -28.39 16.98
CA ALA A 146 7.65 -29.20 16.20
C ALA A 146 7.86 -29.07 14.68
N TYR A 147 8.14 -27.85 14.18
CA TYR A 147 8.37 -27.61 12.75
C TYR A 147 9.82 -27.86 12.32
N GLY A 148 10.79 -27.63 13.21
CA GLY A 148 12.21 -27.95 12.98
C GLY A 148 12.91 -26.99 11.98
N ASN A 149 12.31 -25.86 11.60
CA ASN A 149 12.90 -24.92 10.65
C ASN A 149 13.91 -23.97 11.31
N THR A 150 13.67 -23.59 12.56
CA THR A 150 14.57 -22.76 13.36
C THR A 150 14.42 -23.07 14.84
N SER A 151 15.46 -22.78 15.63
CA SER A 151 15.41 -22.81 17.11
C SER A 151 15.33 -21.40 17.72
N GLN A 152 15.54 -20.38 16.91
CA GLN A 152 15.57 -18.97 17.32
C GLN A 152 15.05 -18.08 16.18
N CYS A 153 14.20 -17.10 16.48
CA CYS A 153 13.79 -16.07 15.53
C CYS A 153 14.63 -14.82 15.79
N VAL A 154 15.32 -14.36 14.76
CA VAL A 154 16.29 -13.26 14.80
C VAL A 154 16.08 -12.29 13.65
N GLY A 155 16.73 -11.11 13.71
CA GLY A 155 16.71 -10.17 12.61
C GLY A 155 15.40 -9.38 12.49
N ILE A 156 14.61 -9.31 13.56
CA ILE A 156 13.48 -8.40 13.65
C ILE A 156 14.04 -6.97 13.82
N THR A 157 13.74 -6.08 12.90
CA THR A 157 14.32 -4.73 12.91
C THR A 157 13.26 -3.67 13.08
N PHE A 158 13.56 -2.69 13.92
CA PHE A 158 12.83 -1.43 13.95
C PHE A 158 13.75 -0.33 13.43
N SER A 159 13.27 0.43 12.45
CA SER A 159 13.97 1.56 11.86
C SER A 159 13.15 2.82 12.08
N GLN A 160 13.79 3.87 12.60
CA GLN A 160 13.09 5.14 12.82
C GLN A 160 12.72 5.78 11.47
N PHE A 161 11.45 6.06 11.29
CA PHE A 161 10.93 6.78 10.14
C PHE A 161 10.93 8.30 10.38
N VAL A 162 10.31 8.72 11.48
CA VAL A 162 10.35 10.06 12.06
C VAL A 162 10.33 9.92 13.59
N PRO A 163 10.57 10.97 14.39
CA PRO A 163 10.45 10.88 15.83
C PRO A 163 9.11 10.25 16.25
N GLY A 164 9.18 9.20 17.08
CA GLY A 164 8.03 8.46 17.58
C GLY A 164 7.42 7.44 16.61
N ILE A 165 7.75 7.43 15.32
CA ILE A 165 7.23 6.43 14.36
C ILE A 165 8.37 5.54 13.85
N PHE A 166 8.16 4.23 13.94
CA PHE A 166 9.14 3.22 13.55
C PHE A 166 8.52 2.21 12.59
N TYR A 167 9.27 1.86 11.56
CA TYR A 167 8.96 0.73 10.68
C TYR A 167 9.53 -0.56 11.27
N CYS A 168 8.70 -1.62 11.32
CA CYS A 168 9.11 -2.97 11.67
C CYS A 168 9.06 -3.87 10.43
N ASN A 169 10.11 -4.66 10.23
CA ASN A 169 10.16 -5.62 9.13
C ASN A 169 9.30 -6.86 9.39
N ASP A 170 9.07 -7.27 10.64
CA ASP A 170 8.20 -8.40 10.96
C ASP A 170 7.57 -8.31 12.37
N LEU A 171 6.32 -7.85 12.46
CA LEU A 171 5.55 -7.78 13.69
C LEU A 171 5.10 -9.16 14.22
N PHE A 172 5.22 -10.23 13.41
CA PHE A 172 5.02 -11.60 13.85
C PHE A 172 6.27 -12.23 14.51
N GLY A 173 7.40 -11.49 14.51
CA GLY A 173 8.62 -11.95 15.18
C GLY A 173 9.18 -13.26 14.65
N GLY A 174 9.14 -13.49 13.35
CA GLY A 174 9.65 -14.70 12.69
C GLY A 174 8.68 -15.89 12.67
N TRP A 175 7.42 -15.68 13.05
CA TRP A 175 6.46 -16.79 13.09
C TRP A 175 6.28 -17.47 11.75
N TYR A 176 5.92 -16.72 10.71
CA TYR A 176 5.64 -17.32 9.40
C TYR A 176 6.90 -17.56 8.58
N ASP A 177 7.83 -16.62 8.57
CA ASP A 177 9.08 -16.76 7.82
C ASP A 177 9.95 -17.87 8.42
N GLN A 178 10.31 -17.76 9.71
CA GLN A 178 11.36 -18.57 10.30
C GLN A 178 10.82 -19.86 10.95
N ILE A 179 9.74 -19.80 11.76
CA ILE A 179 9.20 -21.01 12.41
C ILE A 179 8.43 -21.86 11.41
N ARG A 180 7.54 -21.25 10.60
CA ARG A 180 6.73 -21.98 9.63
C ARG A 180 7.46 -22.24 8.31
N GLY A 181 8.53 -21.47 8.02
CA GLY A 181 9.35 -21.62 6.81
C GLY A 181 8.64 -21.15 5.53
N TYR A 182 7.71 -20.18 5.63
CA TYR A 182 6.99 -19.68 4.47
C TYR A 182 7.79 -18.67 3.66
N GLY A 183 8.85 -18.11 4.26
CA GLY A 183 9.72 -17.11 3.63
C GLY A 183 9.24 -15.67 3.82
N ALA A 184 10.11 -14.70 3.53
CA ALA A 184 9.95 -13.28 3.85
C ALA A 184 8.74 -12.58 3.22
N ASN A 185 8.04 -13.19 2.25
CA ASN A 185 6.76 -12.65 1.78
C ASN A 185 5.64 -12.74 2.85
N TYR A 186 5.87 -13.50 3.90
CA TYR A 186 4.94 -13.73 5.00
C TYR A 186 5.37 -13.05 6.29
N ASP A 187 6.35 -12.13 6.22
CA ASP A 187 6.64 -11.20 7.30
C ASP A 187 5.53 -10.15 7.37
N MET A 188 5.07 -9.86 8.58
CA MET A 188 4.10 -8.80 8.83
C MET A 188 4.85 -7.47 9.00
N THR A 189 5.04 -6.77 7.91
CA THR A 189 5.65 -5.45 7.96
C THR A 189 4.68 -4.41 8.52
N GLY A 190 5.17 -3.35 9.14
CA GLY A 190 4.25 -2.30 9.62
C GLY A 190 4.95 -1.12 10.24
N TYR A 191 4.13 -0.10 10.51
CA TYR A 191 4.54 1.07 11.26
C TYR A 191 3.88 1.07 12.62
N VAL A 192 4.67 1.38 13.63
CA VAL A 192 4.21 1.54 15.02
C VAL A 192 4.59 2.93 15.54
N CYS A 193 3.78 3.46 16.44
CA CYS A 193 4.07 4.66 17.20
C CYS A 193 4.58 4.28 18.59
N LEU A 194 5.74 4.79 18.97
CA LEU A 194 6.20 4.82 20.35
C LEU A 194 5.71 6.14 20.97
N ASN A 195 4.87 6.03 21.97
CA ASN A 195 4.33 7.17 22.67
C ASN A 195 5.29 7.69 23.78
N PRO A 196 5.13 8.93 24.28
CA PRO A 196 5.98 9.48 25.33
C PRO A 196 6.01 8.67 26.65
N ASP A 197 4.97 7.88 26.91
CA ASP A 197 4.86 6.98 28.07
C ASP A 197 5.44 5.58 27.83
N ASN A 198 6.15 5.40 26.71
CA ASN A 198 6.68 4.13 26.21
C ASN A 198 5.62 3.09 25.81
N THR A 199 4.38 3.45 25.67
CA THR A 199 3.39 2.56 25.03
C THR A 199 3.62 2.52 23.52
N ILE A 200 3.25 1.37 22.90
CA ILE A 200 3.38 1.16 21.47
C ILE A 200 2.00 0.93 20.87
N THR A 201 1.68 1.67 19.83
CA THR A 201 0.43 1.52 19.07
C THR A 201 0.71 1.21 17.60
N LEU A 202 -0.16 0.40 17.00
CA LEU A 202 -0.11 0.09 15.56
C LEU A 202 -0.61 1.29 14.76
N LEU A 203 0.14 1.70 13.74
CA LEU A 203 -0.32 2.70 12.77
C LEU A 203 -0.77 2.05 11.45
N SER A 204 0.00 1.08 10.97
CA SER A 204 -0.36 0.29 9.79
C SER A 204 0.42 -1.01 9.77
N SER A 205 -0.10 -2.01 9.05
CA SER A 205 0.61 -3.28 8.82
C SER A 205 0.20 -3.88 7.48
N TYR A 206 1.09 -4.72 6.94
CA TYR A 206 0.85 -5.39 5.68
C TYR A 206 1.67 -6.66 5.56
N ILE A 207 1.03 -7.74 5.13
CA ILE A 207 1.67 -9.01 4.79
C ILE A 207 1.54 -9.27 3.28
N LYS A 208 2.65 -9.28 2.58
CA LYS A 208 2.66 -9.37 1.12
C LYS A 208 2.06 -10.68 0.60
N GLY A 209 2.29 -11.79 1.31
CA GLY A 209 1.85 -13.12 0.89
C GLY A 209 0.33 -13.30 0.85
N TRP A 210 -0.41 -12.54 1.69
CA TRP A 210 -1.89 -12.62 1.76
C TRP A 210 -2.58 -11.32 1.37
N GLY A 211 -1.85 -10.18 1.37
CA GLY A 211 -2.38 -8.90 0.89
C GLY A 211 -3.26 -8.17 1.90
N ASP A 212 -3.12 -8.47 3.19
CA ASP A 212 -3.87 -7.87 4.30
C ASP A 212 -2.93 -7.43 5.45
N GLY A 213 -3.45 -7.11 6.62
CA GLY A 213 -2.69 -6.67 7.79
C GLY A 213 -3.26 -7.19 9.11
N LEU A 214 -2.62 -6.80 10.22
CA LEU A 214 -3.10 -7.11 11.56
C LEU A 214 -4.46 -6.48 11.83
N ASP A 215 -5.28 -7.17 12.62
CA ASP A 215 -6.53 -6.59 13.14
C ASP A 215 -6.21 -5.47 14.15
N TYR A 216 -5.24 -5.72 15.05
CA TYR A 216 -4.78 -4.75 16.03
C TYR A 216 -3.47 -5.19 16.71
N ILE A 217 -2.82 -4.22 17.39
CA ILE A 217 -1.85 -4.43 18.48
C ILE A 217 -2.44 -3.79 19.73
N GLU A 218 -2.39 -4.50 20.85
CA GLU A 218 -2.78 -4.03 22.18
C GLU A 218 -1.69 -4.32 23.21
N ASP A 219 -1.72 -3.63 24.36
CA ASP A 219 -0.77 -3.77 25.46
C ASP A 219 0.69 -3.59 25.04
N GLY A 220 0.92 -2.82 23.95
CA GLY A 220 2.26 -2.56 23.44
C GLY A 220 3.07 -1.69 24.40
N VAL A 221 4.26 -2.16 24.80
CA VAL A 221 5.16 -1.47 25.73
C VAL A 221 6.61 -1.67 25.30
N TYR A 222 7.37 -0.59 25.39
CA TYR A 222 8.84 -0.60 25.35
C TYR A 222 9.40 -0.40 26.75
N ASN A 223 10.28 -1.27 27.18
CA ASN A 223 11.03 -1.12 28.45
C ASN A 223 12.41 -0.50 28.14
N PRO A 224 12.64 0.79 28.47
CA PRO A 224 13.91 1.45 28.14
C PRO A 224 15.10 0.94 28.98
N GLU A 225 14.86 0.28 30.14
CA GLU A 225 15.93 -0.27 30.98
C GLU A 225 16.52 -1.55 30.38
N THR A 226 15.69 -2.39 29.76
CA THR A 226 16.08 -3.68 29.20
C THR A 226 16.18 -3.66 27.68
N GLY A 227 15.61 -2.64 27.02
CA GLY A 227 15.46 -2.58 25.58
C GLY A 227 14.40 -3.55 25.03
N GLN A 228 13.62 -4.20 25.91
CA GLN A 228 12.61 -5.18 25.52
C GLN A 228 11.35 -4.48 24.97
N ILE A 229 10.77 -5.07 23.93
CA ILE A 229 9.46 -4.72 23.39
C ILE A 229 8.50 -5.89 23.65
N SER A 230 7.29 -5.57 24.12
CA SER A 230 6.22 -6.55 24.24
C SER A 230 4.90 -5.98 23.72
N TYR A 231 4.07 -6.83 23.13
CA TYR A 231 2.72 -6.49 22.68
C TYR A 231 1.88 -7.74 22.42
N SER A 232 0.58 -7.62 22.50
CA SER A 232 -0.36 -8.62 22.02
C SER A 232 -0.89 -8.20 20.66
N LEU A 233 -1.09 -9.14 19.75
CA LEU A 233 -1.62 -8.90 18.41
C LEU A 233 -2.73 -9.87 18.05
N SER A 234 -3.61 -9.44 17.16
CA SER A 234 -4.59 -10.28 16.47
C SER A 234 -4.43 -10.19 14.96
N TYR A 235 -4.66 -11.30 14.29
CA TYR A 235 -4.63 -11.40 12.85
C TYR A 235 -5.75 -12.31 12.34
N ALA A 236 -6.49 -11.85 11.32
CA ALA A 236 -7.59 -12.56 10.68
C ALA A 236 -8.68 -13.04 11.66
N GLY A 237 -8.89 -12.34 12.78
CA GLY A 237 -9.91 -12.61 13.80
C GLY A 237 -9.74 -13.91 14.58
N GLN A 238 -8.63 -14.65 14.38
CA GLN A 238 -8.45 -16.01 14.97
C GLN A 238 -7.02 -16.32 15.38
N ILE A 239 -6.04 -15.54 14.97
CA ILE A 239 -4.65 -15.71 15.33
C ILE A 239 -4.30 -14.67 16.37
N PHE A 240 -3.90 -15.11 17.56
CA PHE A 240 -3.53 -14.28 18.70
C PHE A 240 -2.11 -14.64 19.12
N MET A 241 -1.27 -13.63 19.33
CA MET A 241 0.09 -13.78 19.79
C MET A 241 0.40 -12.76 20.87
N ASP A 242 1.10 -13.20 21.94
CA ASP A 242 1.74 -12.28 22.87
C ASP A 242 3.23 -12.28 22.56
N MET A 243 3.70 -11.17 22.05
CA MET A 243 5.06 -11.01 21.54
C MET A 243 5.98 -10.44 22.60
N VAL A 244 7.20 -11.00 22.67
CA VAL A 244 8.30 -10.49 23.49
C VAL A 244 9.57 -10.49 22.63
N LEU A 245 10.13 -9.32 22.40
CA LEU A 245 11.31 -9.09 21.58
C LEU A 245 12.41 -8.52 22.46
N ASN A 246 13.58 -9.15 22.47
CA ASN A 246 14.76 -8.68 23.20
C ASN A 246 15.69 -7.98 22.21
N LYS A 247 16.21 -6.82 22.59
CA LYS A 247 17.18 -6.07 21.78
C LYS A 247 18.50 -6.84 21.77
N ASP A 248 19.11 -7.00 20.59
CA ASP A 248 20.38 -7.69 20.37
C ASP A 248 21.59 -6.86 20.83
#